data_0fc6b78648e864df0f1f470b7a17c646
#
_entry.id   0fc6b78648e864df0f1f470b7a17c646
#
_cell.length_a   1.000
_cell.length_b   1.000
_cell.length_c   1.000
_cell.angle_alpha   90.00
_cell.angle_beta   90.00
_cell.angle_gamma   90.00
#
_symmetry.space_group_name_H-M   'P 1'
#
loop_
_entity.id
_entity.type
_entity.pdbx_description
1 polymer ?
#
loop_
_entity_poly.entity_id
_entity_poly.type
_entity_poly.pdbx_seq_one_letter_code
_entity_poly.pdbx_strand_id
1 'polypeptide(L)'
;NLTTPANYYHALRRQLHRNFRKPLVVMTPKSLLRHKRAVSTLAELGDGSSFHRVLWDDAQLLADQKIKLQSDNKIKRVVLCSGKVYFDLYEEREKRGIDDVYIMRVEQLYPFPARALISELSRFPQAEIVWCQEEPKNMGPWFFVEPNIEWVLNHIDARYHRARYAGRSAAASPATGLMSKHQQELQLLLNEALVVA
;
A
#
# COMPACT_ATOMS: atom_id res chain seq x y z
N ASN A 1 5.52 9.33 1.43
CA ASN A 1 4.78 9.32 0.17
C ASN A 1 3.30 9.02 0.43
N LEU A 2 2.54 10.08 0.68
CA LEU A 2 1.14 9.96 1.09
C LEU A 2 0.24 9.78 -0.15
N THR A 3 -0.78 8.93 -0.03
CA THR A 3 -1.60 8.53 -1.20
C THR A 3 -2.98 9.18 -1.23
N THR A 4 -3.43 9.82 -0.14
CA THR A 4 -4.73 10.50 -0.12
C THR A 4 -4.59 11.97 0.31
N PRO A 5 -5.45 12.88 -0.17
CA PRO A 5 -5.50 14.25 0.30
C PRO A 5 -5.71 14.37 1.80
N ALA A 6 -6.56 13.53 2.40
CA ALA A 6 -6.80 13.53 3.85
C ALA A 6 -5.54 13.18 4.65
N ASN A 7 -4.84 12.11 4.29
CA ASN A 7 -3.59 11.76 4.96
C ASN A 7 -2.51 12.84 4.77
N TYR A 8 -2.45 13.48 3.60
CA TYR A 8 -1.56 14.60 3.37
C TYR A 8 -1.88 15.78 4.30
N TYR A 9 -3.14 16.17 4.38
CA TYR A 9 -3.61 17.20 5.31
C TYR A 9 -3.26 16.86 6.76
N HIS A 10 -3.54 15.63 7.21
CA HIS A 10 -3.24 15.21 8.58
C HIS A 10 -1.75 15.10 8.87
N ALA A 11 -0.91 14.81 7.89
CA ALA A 11 0.54 14.85 8.06
C ALA A 11 1.04 16.28 8.33
N LEU A 12 0.53 17.27 7.57
CA LEU A 12 0.82 18.70 7.81
C LEU A 12 0.29 19.15 9.17
N ARG A 13 -0.97 18.84 9.46
CA ARG A 13 -1.59 19.15 10.76
C ARG A 13 -0.81 18.56 11.93
N ARG A 14 -0.41 17.28 11.83
CA ARG A 14 0.40 16.61 12.84
C ARG A 14 1.76 17.27 13.03
N GLN A 15 2.42 17.71 11.96
CA GLN A 15 3.69 18.42 12.01
C GLN A 15 3.58 19.73 12.79
N LEU A 16 2.54 20.51 12.52
CA LEU A 16 2.30 21.79 13.20
C LEU A 16 1.85 21.64 14.67
N HIS A 17 1.08 20.59 14.96
CA HIS A 17 0.55 20.34 16.30
C HIS A 17 1.60 19.87 17.30
N ARG A 18 2.69 19.26 16.84
CA ARG A 18 3.76 18.78 17.72
C ARG A 18 4.60 19.92 18.28
N ASN A 19 5.05 19.75 19.52
CA ASN A 19 5.90 20.74 20.19
C ASN A 19 7.36 20.70 19.73
N PHE A 20 7.58 20.83 18.43
CA PHE A 20 8.88 21.04 17.81
C PHE A 20 8.74 21.81 16.49
N ARG A 21 9.85 22.41 16.06
CA ARG A 21 9.93 23.12 14.78
C ARG A 21 11.04 22.50 13.93
N LYS A 22 10.68 21.48 13.18
CA LYS A 22 11.56 20.78 12.23
C LYS A 22 10.93 20.80 10.84
N PRO A 23 11.73 20.91 9.77
CA PRO A 23 11.20 20.86 8.41
C PRO A 23 10.55 19.49 8.13
N LEU A 24 9.44 19.52 7.41
CA LEU A 24 8.79 18.34 6.83
C LEU A 24 9.10 18.31 5.34
N VAL A 25 9.76 17.25 4.89
CA VAL A 25 10.00 17.01 3.47
C VAL A 25 9.01 15.96 2.96
N VAL A 26 8.26 16.30 1.92
CA VAL A 26 7.27 15.41 1.31
C VAL A 26 7.68 15.12 -0.13
N MET A 27 8.05 13.88 -0.40
CA MET A 27 8.39 13.39 -1.74
C MET A 27 7.12 12.86 -2.40
N THR A 28 6.44 13.69 -3.19
CA THR A 28 5.15 13.38 -3.80
C THR A 28 5.27 13.28 -5.31
N PRO A 29 4.79 12.17 -5.92
CA PRO A 29 4.73 12.06 -7.38
C PRO A 29 3.70 13.05 -7.94
N LYS A 30 4.09 13.80 -8.99
CA LYS A 30 3.21 14.81 -9.63
C LYS A 30 1.91 14.21 -10.17
N SER A 31 1.93 12.94 -10.58
CA SER A 31 0.78 12.22 -11.10
C SER A 31 -0.39 12.17 -10.11
N LEU A 32 -0.11 12.05 -8.81
CA LEU A 32 -1.16 11.98 -7.79
C LEU A 32 -1.90 13.30 -7.57
N LEU A 33 -1.30 14.46 -7.90
CA LEU A 33 -1.94 15.77 -7.77
C LEU A 33 -3.22 15.92 -8.62
N ARG A 34 -3.33 15.12 -9.69
CA ARG A 34 -4.48 15.14 -10.62
C ARG A 34 -5.08 13.75 -10.84
N HIS A 35 -4.70 12.78 -10.00
CA HIS A 35 -5.20 11.43 -10.14
C HIS A 35 -6.67 11.35 -9.69
N LYS A 36 -7.54 10.86 -10.57
CA LYS A 36 -9.00 10.82 -10.33
C LYS A 36 -9.42 10.05 -9.08
N ARG A 37 -8.61 9.06 -8.68
CA ARG A 37 -8.87 8.21 -7.50
C ARG A 37 -8.14 8.71 -6.24
N ALA A 38 -7.20 9.64 -6.34
CA ALA A 38 -6.53 10.24 -5.20
C ALA A 38 -7.40 11.37 -4.63
N VAL A 39 -8.54 11.01 -4.09
CA VAL A 39 -9.56 11.91 -3.54
C VAL A 39 -9.85 11.55 -2.08
N SER A 40 -10.43 12.50 -1.36
CA SER A 40 -10.91 12.32 0.01
C SER A 40 -12.21 13.07 0.20
N THR A 41 -13.05 12.58 1.09
CA THR A 41 -14.27 13.28 1.50
C THR A 41 -13.96 14.39 2.49
N LEU A 42 -14.84 15.38 2.63
CA LEU A 42 -14.71 16.42 3.66
C LEU A 42 -14.75 15.83 5.09
N ALA A 43 -15.47 14.76 5.29
CA ALA A 43 -15.52 14.06 6.59
C ALA A 43 -14.15 13.53 7.02
N GLU A 44 -13.32 13.07 6.09
CA GLU A 44 -11.95 12.61 6.37
C GLU A 44 -10.98 13.76 6.73
N LEU A 45 -11.37 15.01 6.52
CA LEU A 45 -10.61 16.22 6.88
C LEU A 45 -11.16 16.91 8.14
N GLY A 46 -12.38 16.55 8.58
CA GLY A 46 -13.12 17.19 9.65
C GLY A 46 -12.75 16.72 11.06
N ASP A 47 -13.59 17.13 12.00
CA ASP A 47 -13.43 16.78 13.40
C ASP A 47 -13.55 15.26 13.62
N GLY A 48 -12.71 14.74 14.53
CA GLY A 48 -12.65 13.31 14.81
C GLY A 48 -11.79 12.50 13.83
N SER A 49 -11.38 13.09 12.67
CA SER A 49 -10.48 12.43 11.73
C SER A 49 -9.00 12.62 12.11
N SER A 50 -8.17 11.72 11.67
CA SER A 50 -6.75 11.71 12.01
C SER A 50 -5.90 11.04 10.91
N PHE A 51 -4.59 11.14 11.05
CA PHE A 51 -3.66 10.45 10.17
C PHE A 51 -3.76 8.92 10.31
N HIS A 52 -4.07 8.24 9.20
CA HIS A 52 -4.07 6.79 9.14
C HIS A 52 -2.69 6.27 8.76
N ARG A 53 -2.12 5.39 9.58
CA ARG A 53 -0.82 4.76 9.32
C ARG A 53 -0.91 3.64 8.29
N VAL A 54 -2.09 3.03 8.21
CA VAL A 54 -2.47 2.01 7.24
C VAL A 54 -3.81 2.44 6.65
N LEU A 55 -3.98 2.32 5.35
CA LEU A 55 -5.23 2.58 4.65
C LEU A 55 -5.76 1.28 4.05
N TRP A 56 -7.07 1.12 4.19
CA TRP A 56 -7.82 -0.01 3.65
C TRP A 56 -7.93 0.03 2.12
N ASP A 57 -8.45 -1.05 1.58
CA ASP A 57 -8.78 -1.14 0.17
C ASP A 57 -9.98 -0.24 -0.17
N ASP A 58 -9.83 0.63 -1.16
CA ASP A 58 -10.92 1.50 -1.59
C ASP A 58 -12.11 0.71 -2.14
N ALA A 59 -11.91 -0.50 -2.68
CA ALA A 59 -13.00 -1.37 -3.11
C ALA A 59 -13.89 -1.86 -1.95
N GLN A 60 -13.40 -1.81 -0.72
CA GLN A 60 -14.21 -2.09 0.48
C GLN A 60 -14.97 -0.85 0.94
N LEU A 61 -14.44 0.35 0.71
CA LEU A 61 -14.92 1.58 1.33
C LEU A 61 -15.92 2.36 0.46
N LEU A 62 -15.74 2.31 -0.85
CA LEU A 62 -16.50 3.16 -1.77
C LEU A 62 -17.66 2.39 -2.41
N ALA A 63 -18.83 3.03 -2.47
CA ALA A 63 -20.05 2.39 -3.00
C ALA A 63 -20.02 2.14 -4.52
N ASP A 64 -19.30 2.97 -5.27
CA ASP A 64 -19.28 2.95 -6.75
C ASP A 64 -18.12 2.12 -7.33
N GLN A 65 -17.71 1.07 -6.63
CA GLN A 65 -16.60 0.23 -7.10
C GLN A 65 -17.03 -0.74 -8.18
N LYS A 66 -16.17 -0.91 -9.19
CA LYS A 66 -16.39 -1.89 -10.28
C LYS A 66 -16.23 -3.33 -9.80
N ILE A 67 -15.48 -3.53 -8.73
CA ILE A 67 -15.24 -4.85 -8.14
C ILE A 67 -15.81 -4.87 -6.73
N LYS A 68 -16.57 -5.91 -6.44
CA LYS A 68 -16.96 -6.28 -5.08
C LYS A 68 -16.02 -7.36 -4.58
N LEU A 69 -15.21 -7.03 -3.59
CA LEU A 69 -14.31 -8.00 -2.98
C LEU A 69 -15.08 -9.16 -2.35
N GLN A 70 -14.46 -10.32 -2.39
CA GLN A 70 -14.92 -11.51 -1.66
C GLN A 70 -14.95 -11.22 -0.14
N SER A 71 -15.66 -12.07 0.62
CA SER A 71 -15.59 -12.02 2.08
C SER A 71 -14.17 -12.30 2.60
N ASP A 72 -13.82 -11.75 3.76
CA ASP A 72 -12.46 -11.78 4.32
C ASP A 72 -11.85 -13.20 4.33
N ASN A 73 -12.64 -14.22 4.65
CA ASN A 73 -12.22 -15.62 4.66
C ASN A 73 -11.98 -16.24 3.27
N LYS A 74 -12.40 -15.56 2.20
CA LYS A 74 -12.18 -15.99 0.82
C LYS A 74 -11.10 -15.18 0.11
N ILE A 75 -10.58 -14.14 0.74
CA ILE A 75 -9.42 -13.42 0.24
C ILE A 75 -8.21 -14.36 0.26
N LYS A 76 -7.61 -14.55 -0.89
CA LYS A 76 -6.45 -15.44 -1.06
C LYS A 76 -5.12 -14.75 -0.87
N ARG A 77 -5.11 -13.43 -1.11
CA ARG A 77 -3.88 -12.64 -1.00
C ARG A 77 -4.17 -11.23 -0.49
N VAL A 78 -3.28 -10.74 0.38
CA VAL A 78 -3.22 -9.33 0.77
C VAL A 78 -1.93 -8.75 0.22
N VAL A 79 -2.05 -7.73 -0.63
CA VAL A 79 -0.92 -6.97 -1.15
C VAL A 79 -0.72 -5.73 -0.29
N LEU A 80 0.40 -5.67 0.42
CA LEU A 80 0.86 -4.49 1.13
C LEU A 80 1.74 -3.66 0.19
N CYS A 81 1.52 -2.36 0.15
CA CYS A 81 2.32 -1.45 -0.66
C CYS A 81 2.43 -0.07 0.01
N SER A 82 3.28 0.79 -0.54
CA SER A 82 3.41 2.19 -0.12
C SER A 82 3.51 3.10 -1.35
N GLY A 83 2.79 4.21 -1.31
CA GLY A 83 2.86 5.23 -2.36
C GLY A 83 2.05 4.91 -3.63
N LYS A 84 2.49 5.49 -4.73
CA LYS A 84 1.76 5.55 -6.01
C LYS A 84 1.39 4.19 -6.59
N VAL A 85 2.19 3.15 -6.37
CA VAL A 85 1.96 1.80 -6.91
C VAL A 85 0.59 1.23 -6.51
N TYR A 86 0.00 1.75 -5.42
CA TYR A 86 -1.36 1.40 -5.05
C TYR A 86 -2.36 1.62 -6.18
N PHE A 87 -2.28 2.74 -6.87
CA PHE A 87 -3.22 3.07 -7.94
C PHE A 87 -3.00 2.19 -9.17
N ASP A 88 -1.75 1.87 -9.49
CA ASP A 88 -1.41 0.96 -10.59
C ASP A 88 -1.98 -0.46 -10.29
N LEU A 89 -1.79 -0.95 -9.05
CA LEU A 89 -2.36 -2.23 -8.58
C LEU A 89 -3.89 -2.22 -8.62
N TYR A 90 -4.49 -1.16 -8.13
CA TYR A 90 -5.93 -1.03 -8.05
C TYR A 90 -6.59 -1.04 -9.44
N GLU A 91 -6.06 -0.24 -10.37
CA GLU A 91 -6.57 -0.16 -11.75
C GLU A 91 -6.40 -1.47 -12.51
N GLU A 92 -5.25 -2.13 -12.37
CA GLU A 92 -5.01 -3.40 -13.03
C GLU A 92 -5.86 -4.53 -12.43
N ARG A 93 -6.09 -4.54 -11.10
CA ARG A 93 -7.01 -5.46 -10.44
C ARG A 93 -8.44 -5.31 -10.99
N GLU A 94 -8.94 -4.08 -11.10
CA GLU A 94 -10.25 -3.81 -11.70
C GLU A 94 -10.35 -4.27 -13.14
N LYS A 95 -9.33 -3.98 -13.94
CA LYS A 95 -9.26 -4.36 -15.35
C LYS A 95 -9.32 -5.87 -15.55
N ARG A 96 -8.71 -6.63 -14.62
CA ARG A 96 -8.69 -8.10 -14.65
C ARG A 96 -9.90 -8.74 -13.98
N GLY A 97 -10.73 -8.01 -13.29
CA GLY A 97 -11.88 -8.53 -12.55
C GLY A 97 -11.49 -9.41 -11.36
N ILE A 98 -10.33 -9.16 -10.72
CA ILE A 98 -9.84 -9.94 -9.58
C ILE A 98 -10.54 -9.45 -8.30
N ASP A 99 -11.24 -10.34 -7.60
CA ASP A 99 -12.05 -10.04 -6.42
C ASP A 99 -11.57 -10.71 -5.12
N ASP A 100 -10.53 -11.56 -5.21
CA ASP A 100 -9.96 -12.33 -4.10
C ASP A 100 -8.58 -11.83 -3.65
N VAL A 101 -8.18 -10.64 -4.11
CA VAL A 101 -6.95 -9.94 -3.72
C VAL A 101 -7.29 -8.60 -3.06
N TYR A 102 -6.91 -8.45 -1.79
CA TYR A 102 -7.05 -7.22 -1.02
C TYR A 102 -5.78 -6.37 -1.11
N ILE A 103 -5.90 -5.06 -1.32
CA ILE A 103 -4.75 -4.15 -1.43
C ILE A 103 -4.76 -3.16 -0.27
N MET A 104 -3.70 -3.15 0.52
CA MET A 104 -3.57 -2.32 1.71
C MET A 104 -2.35 -1.41 1.61
N ARG A 105 -2.52 -0.12 1.94
CA ARG A 105 -1.44 0.87 1.91
C ARG A 105 -0.82 1.06 3.27
N VAL A 106 0.50 0.95 3.35
CA VAL A 106 1.27 1.33 4.53
C VAL A 106 1.76 2.76 4.35
N GLU A 107 1.01 3.72 4.89
CA GLU A 107 1.28 5.17 4.75
C GLU A 107 2.40 5.67 5.67
N GLN A 108 2.66 4.95 6.75
CA GLN A 108 3.75 5.24 7.67
C GLN A 108 4.65 4.03 7.82
N LEU A 109 5.90 4.15 7.33
CA LEU A 109 6.89 3.09 7.46
C LEU A 109 7.58 3.12 8.83
N TYR A 110 7.85 4.30 9.38
CA TYR A 110 8.51 4.44 10.68
C TYR A 110 7.83 5.49 11.58
N PRO A 111 7.60 5.22 12.86
CA PRO A 111 7.61 3.89 13.48
C PRO A 111 6.67 2.93 12.78
N PHE A 112 7.09 1.66 12.65
CA PHE A 112 6.32 0.65 11.92
C PHE A 112 4.94 0.44 12.56
N PRO A 113 3.84 0.42 11.79
CA PRO A 113 2.48 0.39 12.33
C PRO A 113 2.02 -1.03 12.70
N ALA A 114 2.83 -1.75 13.49
CA ALA A 114 2.62 -3.15 13.81
C ALA A 114 1.23 -3.43 14.39
N ARG A 115 0.76 -2.61 15.34
CA ARG A 115 -0.57 -2.80 15.96
C ARG A 115 -1.71 -2.69 14.95
N ALA A 116 -1.63 -1.71 14.03
CA ALA A 116 -2.64 -1.55 12.99
C ALA A 116 -2.63 -2.74 12.02
N LEU A 117 -1.42 -3.20 11.63
CA LEU A 117 -1.29 -4.37 10.75
C LEU A 117 -1.73 -5.66 11.43
N ILE A 118 -1.46 -5.87 12.73
CA ILE A 118 -2.01 -7.01 13.49
C ILE A 118 -3.54 -7.01 13.40
N SER A 119 -4.17 -5.87 13.72
CA SER A 119 -5.63 -5.75 13.68
C SER A 119 -6.20 -6.06 12.30
N GLU A 120 -5.62 -5.49 11.24
CA GLU A 120 -6.15 -5.64 9.90
C GLU A 120 -5.85 -7.01 9.28
N LEU A 121 -4.62 -7.53 9.44
CA LEU A 121 -4.23 -8.81 8.85
C LEU A 121 -4.87 -10.01 9.54
N SER A 122 -5.28 -9.88 10.81
CA SER A 122 -6.05 -10.91 11.51
C SER A 122 -7.39 -11.25 10.84
N ARG A 123 -7.89 -10.38 9.95
CA ARG A 123 -9.08 -10.63 9.14
C ARG A 123 -8.84 -11.68 8.05
N PHE A 124 -7.59 -11.88 7.63
CA PHE A 124 -7.19 -12.68 6.49
C PHE A 124 -6.22 -13.82 6.84
N PRO A 125 -6.57 -14.72 7.79
CA PRO A 125 -5.61 -15.68 8.34
C PRO A 125 -5.10 -16.69 7.29
N GLN A 126 -5.86 -16.92 6.22
CA GLN A 126 -5.48 -17.87 5.18
C GLN A 126 -4.81 -17.22 3.96
N ALA A 127 -4.77 -15.89 3.90
CA ALA A 127 -4.24 -15.17 2.74
C ALA A 127 -2.71 -15.17 2.71
N GLU A 128 -2.15 -15.29 1.50
CA GLU A 128 -0.75 -15.01 1.25
C GLU A 128 -0.49 -13.49 1.40
N ILE A 129 0.56 -13.12 2.09
CA ILE A 129 0.94 -11.72 2.23
C ILE A 129 2.07 -11.38 1.25
N VAL A 130 1.86 -10.35 0.46
CA VAL A 130 2.81 -9.87 -0.55
C VAL A 130 3.14 -8.41 -0.26
N TRP A 131 4.44 -8.07 -0.23
CA TRP A 131 4.88 -6.67 -0.30
C TRP A 131 5.17 -6.30 -1.74
N CYS A 132 4.53 -5.22 -2.22
CA CYS A 132 4.74 -4.68 -3.56
C CYS A 132 5.33 -3.28 -3.51
N GLN A 133 6.41 -3.04 -4.26
CA GLN A 133 7.06 -1.73 -4.40
C GLN A 133 7.56 -1.49 -5.82
N GLU A 134 7.67 -0.22 -6.22
CA GLU A 134 8.19 0.17 -7.54
C GLU A 134 9.73 0.14 -7.60
N GLU A 135 10.39 0.40 -6.47
CA GLU A 135 11.84 0.41 -6.36
C GLU A 135 12.43 -0.99 -6.57
N PRO A 136 13.66 -1.10 -7.08
CA PRO A 136 14.36 -2.38 -7.14
C PRO A 136 14.45 -3.06 -5.77
N LYS A 137 14.53 -4.39 -5.74
CA LYS A 137 14.55 -5.18 -4.51
C LYS A 137 15.62 -4.74 -3.50
N ASN A 138 16.78 -4.27 -3.97
CA ASN A 138 17.87 -3.77 -3.14
C ASN A 138 17.72 -2.29 -2.73
N MET A 139 16.59 -1.66 -3.08
CA MET A 139 16.26 -0.28 -2.76
C MET A 139 14.85 -0.19 -2.17
N GLY A 140 14.43 1.01 -1.77
CA GLY A 140 13.13 1.20 -1.15
C GLY A 140 13.01 0.49 0.21
N PRO A 141 11.80 0.27 0.70
CA PRO A 141 11.57 -0.18 2.07
C PRO A 141 11.63 -1.70 2.27
N TRP A 142 11.80 -2.54 1.25
CA TRP A 142 11.68 -4.00 1.37
C TRP A 142 12.45 -4.58 2.56
N PHE A 143 13.76 -4.33 2.65
CA PHE A 143 14.58 -4.89 3.72
C PHE A 143 14.25 -4.35 5.12
N PHE A 144 13.56 -3.22 5.18
CA PHE A 144 13.05 -2.70 6.44
C PHE A 144 11.69 -3.33 6.80
N VAL A 145 10.79 -3.46 5.82
CA VAL A 145 9.42 -3.93 6.11
C VAL A 145 9.34 -5.45 6.25
N GLU A 146 10.18 -6.22 5.53
CA GLU A 146 10.16 -7.68 5.55
C GLU A 146 10.20 -8.25 6.99
N PRO A 147 11.23 -7.95 7.82
CA PRO A 147 11.30 -8.49 9.17
C PRO A 147 10.17 -7.98 10.08
N ASN A 148 9.71 -6.75 9.86
CA ASN A 148 8.60 -6.19 10.61
C ASN A 148 7.25 -6.84 10.26
N ILE A 149 7.03 -7.17 8.99
CA ILE A 149 5.85 -7.91 8.55
C ILE A 149 5.90 -9.35 9.08
N GLU A 150 7.06 -10.02 9.01
CA GLU A 150 7.25 -11.35 9.59
C GLU A 150 6.94 -11.34 11.09
N TRP A 151 7.41 -10.32 11.80
CA TRP A 151 7.08 -10.14 13.21
C TRP A 151 5.56 -10.02 13.44
N VAL A 152 4.85 -9.23 12.63
CA VAL A 152 3.39 -9.10 12.71
C VAL A 152 2.70 -10.43 12.46
N LEU A 153 3.09 -11.16 11.40
CA LEU A 153 2.48 -12.43 11.02
C LEU A 153 2.68 -13.52 12.07
N ASN A 154 3.78 -13.47 12.82
CA ASN A 154 4.03 -14.38 13.95
C ASN A 154 3.26 -13.99 15.23
N HIS A 155 2.57 -12.85 15.26
CA HIS A 155 1.71 -12.40 16.36
C HIS A 155 0.21 -12.54 16.07
N ILE A 156 -0.14 -13.12 14.93
CA ILE A 156 -1.51 -13.45 14.55
C ILE A 156 -1.56 -14.92 14.12
N ASP A 157 -2.76 -15.50 14.05
CA ASP A 157 -2.98 -16.86 13.56
C ASP A 157 -2.95 -16.91 12.03
N ALA A 158 -1.79 -16.58 11.43
CA ALA A 158 -1.60 -16.54 9.99
C ALA A 158 -1.03 -17.86 9.47
N ARG A 159 -1.61 -18.36 8.37
CA ARG A 159 -1.10 -19.54 7.65
C ARG A 159 0.32 -19.33 7.11
N TYR A 160 0.60 -18.10 6.63
CA TYR A 160 1.90 -17.72 6.07
C TYR A 160 2.61 -16.78 7.03
N HIS A 161 3.79 -17.15 7.50
CA HIS A 161 4.57 -16.38 8.47
C HIS A 161 5.55 -15.39 7.84
N ARG A 162 5.64 -15.38 6.51
CA ARG A 162 6.54 -14.50 5.75
C ARG A 162 5.81 -13.85 4.58
N ALA A 163 6.13 -12.58 4.33
CA ALA A 163 5.69 -11.90 3.13
C ALA A 163 6.55 -12.31 1.93
N ARG A 164 5.91 -12.42 0.77
CA ARG A 164 6.58 -12.53 -0.51
C ARG A 164 6.84 -11.14 -1.10
N TYR A 165 7.96 -10.98 -1.76
CA TYR A 165 8.27 -9.77 -2.51
C TYR A 165 7.65 -9.82 -3.91
N ALA A 166 7.04 -8.72 -4.34
CA ALA A 166 6.65 -8.46 -5.72
C ALA A 166 7.19 -7.09 -6.13
N GLY A 167 7.98 -7.02 -7.18
CA GLY A 167 8.60 -5.79 -7.62
C GLY A 167 9.77 -6.02 -8.55
N ARG A 168 10.48 -4.94 -8.85
CA ARG A 168 11.62 -4.97 -9.76
C ARG A 168 12.79 -5.76 -9.17
N SER A 169 13.52 -6.46 -10.02
CA SER A 169 14.76 -7.14 -9.63
C SER A 169 15.78 -6.15 -9.08
N ALA A 170 16.73 -6.66 -8.29
CA ALA A 170 17.84 -5.85 -7.81
C ALA A 170 18.62 -5.23 -8.98
N ALA A 171 18.95 -3.95 -8.86
CA ALA A 171 19.61 -3.18 -9.90
C ALA A 171 20.56 -2.15 -9.29
N ALA A 172 21.59 -1.78 -10.05
CA ALA A 172 22.51 -0.71 -9.66
C ALA A 172 21.89 0.70 -9.83
N SER A 173 20.89 0.81 -10.75
CA SER A 173 20.18 2.05 -11.04
C SER A 173 18.81 2.08 -10.33
N PRO A 174 18.42 3.20 -9.72
CA PRO A 174 17.13 3.31 -9.01
C PRO A 174 15.93 3.32 -9.96
N ALA A 175 16.11 3.65 -11.23
CA ALA A 175 15.06 3.69 -12.23
C ALA A 175 15.57 3.30 -13.61
N THR A 176 14.68 2.84 -14.47
CA THR A 176 14.96 2.55 -15.89
C THR A 176 14.98 3.84 -16.72
N GLY A 177 15.96 3.98 -17.60
CA GLY A 177 16.05 5.16 -18.48
C GLY A 177 15.10 5.11 -19.68
N LEU A 178 14.55 3.92 -20.01
CA LEU A 178 13.67 3.71 -21.15
C LEU A 178 12.23 3.47 -20.72
N MET A 179 11.29 4.21 -21.30
CA MET A 179 9.85 4.08 -20.99
C MET A 179 9.32 2.68 -21.31
N SER A 180 9.74 2.07 -22.41
CA SER A 180 9.33 0.70 -22.80
C SER A 180 9.74 -0.34 -21.75
N LYS A 181 10.97 -0.23 -21.23
CA LYS A 181 11.46 -1.09 -20.17
C LYS A 181 10.71 -0.85 -18.85
N HIS A 182 10.45 0.42 -18.52
CA HIS A 182 9.63 0.76 -17.36
C HIS A 182 8.24 0.11 -17.41
N GLN A 183 7.57 0.18 -18.57
CA GLN A 183 6.27 -0.44 -18.76
C GLN A 183 6.31 -1.97 -18.65
N GLN A 184 7.33 -2.62 -19.20
CA GLN A 184 7.51 -4.07 -19.06
C GLN A 184 7.70 -4.48 -17.61
N GLU A 185 8.57 -3.79 -16.88
CA GLU A 185 8.81 -4.05 -15.46
C GLU A 185 7.58 -3.78 -14.60
N LEU A 186 6.79 -2.75 -14.93
CA LEU A 186 5.51 -2.49 -14.26
C LEU A 186 4.53 -3.65 -14.48
N GLN A 187 4.39 -4.15 -15.71
CA GLN A 187 3.50 -5.30 -15.96
C GLN A 187 3.95 -6.58 -15.23
N LEU A 188 5.26 -6.82 -15.15
CA LEU A 188 5.79 -7.97 -14.40
C LEU A 188 5.46 -7.85 -12.90
N LEU A 189 5.72 -6.71 -12.29
CA LEU A 189 5.43 -6.49 -10.88
C LEU A 189 3.93 -6.60 -10.58
N LEU A 190 3.06 -6.05 -11.45
CA LEU A 190 1.60 -6.18 -11.30
C LEU A 190 1.14 -7.64 -11.40
N ASN A 191 1.75 -8.43 -12.31
CA ASN A 191 1.49 -9.86 -12.41
C ASN A 191 1.92 -10.60 -11.14
N GLU A 192 3.12 -10.36 -10.66
CA GLU A 192 3.63 -10.97 -9.43
C GLU A 192 2.75 -10.65 -8.21
N ALA A 193 2.27 -9.41 -8.13
CA ALA A 193 1.45 -8.97 -7.01
C ALA A 193 0.02 -9.52 -7.07
N LEU A 194 -0.62 -9.54 -8.24
CA LEU A 194 -2.06 -9.79 -8.38
C LEU A 194 -2.43 -11.22 -8.75
N VAL A 195 -1.54 -11.98 -9.43
CA VAL A 195 -1.86 -13.35 -9.83
C VAL A 195 -1.60 -14.31 -8.66
N VAL A 196 -2.68 -14.90 -8.17
CA VAL A 196 -2.62 -15.98 -7.16
C VAL A 196 -2.30 -17.29 -7.89
N ALA A 197 -1.24 -17.98 -7.47
CA ALA A 197 -0.85 -19.28 -8.02
C ALA A 197 -1.74 -20.41 -7.49
#